data_2bd485ccb329e7c8dba5b9a6d284b2a4
#
_entry.id   2bd485ccb329e7c8dba5b9a6d284b2a4
#
_cell.length_a   1.000
_cell.length_b   1.000
_cell.length_c   1.000
_cell.angle_alpha   90.00
_cell.angle_beta   90.00
_cell.angle_gamma   90.00
#
_symmetry.space_group_name_H-M   'P 1'
#
loop_
_entity.id
_entity.type
_entity.pdbx_description
1 polymer ?
#
loop_
_entity_poly.entity_id
_entity_poly.type
_entity_poly.pdbx_seq_one_letter_code
_entity_poly.pdbx_strand_id
1 'polypeptide(L)'
;PEAILANQLDIKKCNREGLDELKFALVVQSVMELPTTYITGYNSKRFDDELIRYLFYRNLIDPYRWGWAEGNKRIDVMDHVLLAYAFGRDVGLQFPVVDGQASLKLEHIAEENRFEARNHHDALNDTKNTKSIMEIIRSQRPQLFDFALGLVEEEVTKNRILDSNLLYHVGTR
;
A
#
# COMPACT_ATOMS: atom_id res chain seq x y z
N PRO A 1 16.54 18.05 7.25
CA PRO A 1 17.31 17.68 8.45
C PRO A 1 16.52 16.79 9.39
N GLU A 2 15.26 17.15 9.74
CA GLU A 2 14.45 16.43 10.69
C GLU A 2 14.10 15.01 10.23
N ALA A 3 13.69 14.82 8.99
CA ALA A 3 13.38 13.50 8.43
C ALA A 3 14.61 12.56 8.42
N ILE A 4 15.80 13.09 8.21
CA ILE A 4 17.06 12.34 8.24
C ILE A 4 17.32 11.81 9.67
N LEU A 5 17.11 12.66 10.68
CA LEU A 5 17.28 12.29 12.08
C LEU A 5 16.20 11.31 12.54
N ALA A 6 14.95 11.57 12.20
CA ALA A 6 13.82 10.71 12.56
C ALA A 6 13.95 9.29 11.99
N ASN A 7 14.44 9.16 10.76
CA ASN A 7 14.63 7.87 10.10
C ASN A 7 16.06 7.32 10.22
N GLN A 8 16.92 7.95 11.03
CA GLN A 8 18.31 7.53 11.27
C GLN A 8 19.11 7.28 9.98
N LEU A 9 18.90 8.11 8.95
CA LEU A 9 19.53 7.93 7.65
C LEU A 9 21.02 8.32 7.69
N ASP A 10 21.87 7.41 7.24
CA ASP A 10 23.30 7.69 7.02
C ASP A 10 23.52 8.38 5.67
N ILE A 11 23.63 9.71 5.72
CA ILE A 11 23.85 10.54 4.50
C ILE A 11 25.13 10.12 3.75
N LYS A 12 26.19 9.73 4.47
CA LYS A 12 27.43 9.30 3.83
C LYS A 12 27.23 8.02 3.04
N LYS A 13 26.46 7.08 3.60
CA LYS A 13 26.07 5.86 2.91
C LYS A 13 25.17 6.17 1.71
N CYS A 14 24.18 7.03 1.86
CA CYS A 14 23.32 7.43 0.74
C CYS A 14 24.12 8.05 -0.41
N ASN A 15 25.07 8.92 -0.11
CA ASN A 15 25.91 9.55 -1.14
C ASN A 15 26.87 8.57 -1.83
N ARG A 16 27.31 7.52 -1.13
CA ARG A 16 28.24 6.54 -1.68
C ARG A 16 27.53 5.43 -2.49
N GLU A 17 26.37 5.00 -2.04
CA GLU A 17 25.67 3.82 -2.55
C GLU A 17 24.37 4.17 -3.30
N GLY A 18 23.90 5.41 -3.18
CA GLY A 18 22.68 5.89 -3.83
C GLY A 18 22.89 6.11 -5.33
N LEU A 19 21.75 6.11 -6.03
CA LEU A 19 21.69 6.50 -7.45
C LEU A 19 21.42 8.00 -7.57
N ASP A 20 21.81 8.60 -8.68
CA ASP A 20 21.26 9.90 -9.05
C ASP A 20 19.76 9.80 -9.33
N GLU A 21 19.05 10.95 -9.23
CA GLU A 21 17.58 10.96 -9.30
C GLU A 21 17.05 10.35 -10.60
N LEU A 22 17.66 10.66 -11.75
CA LEU A 22 17.21 10.12 -13.03
C LEU A 22 17.39 8.61 -13.12
N LYS A 23 18.55 8.09 -12.71
CA LYS A 23 18.77 6.64 -12.69
C LYS A 23 17.81 5.94 -11.73
N PHE A 24 17.57 6.52 -10.56
CA PHE A 24 16.59 5.99 -9.62
C PHE A 24 15.19 5.99 -10.24
N ALA A 25 14.76 7.08 -10.88
CA ALA A 25 13.46 7.16 -11.55
C ALA A 25 13.31 6.09 -12.63
N LEU A 26 14.35 5.86 -13.45
CA LEU A 26 14.31 4.83 -14.50
C LEU A 26 14.27 3.41 -13.93
N VAL A 27 14.96 3.13 -12.82
CA VAL A 27 14.87 1.84 -12.13
C VAL A 27 13.46 1.64 -11.60
N VAL A 28 12.87 2.62 -10.94
CA VAL A 28 11.50 2.55 -10.43
C VAL A 28 10.51 2.34 -11.58
N GLN A 29 10.64 3.11 -12.67
CA GLN A 29 9.81 2.95 -13.86
C GLN A 29 9.89 1.55 -14.43
N SER A 30 11.09 0.99 -14.59
CA SER A 30 11.30 -0.33 -15.18
C SER A 30 10.62 -1.46 -14.42
N VAL A 31 10.39 -1.28 -13.12
CA VAL A 31 9.67 -2.25 -12.28
C VAL A 31 8.17 -1.97 -12.27
N MET A 32 7.77 -0.71 -12.11
CA MET A 32 6.37 -0.33 -11.96
C MET A 32 5.58 -0.43 -13.28
N GLU A 33 6.24 -0.32 -14.43
CA GLU A 33 5.61 -0.44 -15.76
C GLU A 33 5.70 -1.85 -16.37
N LEU A 34 6.11 -2.87 -15.59
CA LEU A 34 5.99 -4.26 -16.04
C LEU A 34 4.52 -4.58 -16.31
N PRO A 35 4.17 -5.17 -17.47
CA PRO A 35 2.79 -5.47 -17.83
C PRO A 35 2.07 -6.34 -16.78
N THR A 36 0.77 -6.12 -16.60
CA THR A 36 -0.10 -6.88 -15.70
C THR A 36 0.35 -6.90 -14.23
N THR A 37 1.03 -5.84 -13.80
CA THR A 37 1.55 -5.70 -12.44
C THR A 37 0.53 -5.03 -11.52
N TYR A 38 0.36 -5.61 -10.33
CA TYR A 38 -0.35 -4.98 -9.23
C TYR A 38 0.64 -4.24 -8.34
N ILE A 39 0.59 -2.91 -8.38
CA ILE A 39 1.44 -2.05 -7.55
C ILE A 39 0.71 -1.76 -6.26
N THR A 40 1.36 -2.01 -5.15
CA THR A 40 0.72 -1.92 -3.84
C THR A 40 1.58 -1.20 -2.81
N GLY A 41 0.93 -0.65 -1.80
CA GLY A 41 1.52 -0.05 -0.62
C GLY A 41 0.49 0.04 0.49
N TYR A 42 0.86 0.56 1.63
CA TYR A 42 -0.01 0.76 2.78
C TYR A 42 -0.28 2.24 2.99
N ASN A 43 -1.53 2.71 2.82
CA ASN A 43 -1.93 4.13 2.86
C ASN A 43 -1.08 5.01 1.91
N SER A 44 -0.63 4.43 0.82
CA SER A 44 0.36 5.00 -0.09
C SER A 44 -0.24 6.00 -1.08
N LYS A 45 -1.56 5.99 -1.28
CA LYS A 45 -2.25 6.94 -2.17
C LYS A 45 -2.00 8.40 -1.80
N ARG A 46 -1.78 8.69 -0.52
CA ARG A 46 -1.62 10.06 -0.01
C ARG A 46 -0.18 10.52 0.06
N PHE A 47 0.79 9.62 -0.03
CA PHE A 47 2.20 9.96 0.14
C PHE A 47 3.08 9.32 -0.94
N ASP A 48 3.23 8.01 -0.95
CA ASP A 48 4.16 7.31 -1.85
C ASP A 48 3.82 7.52 -3.32
N ASP A 49 2.53 7.43 -3.68
CA ASP A 49 2.07 7.63 -5.05
C ASP A 49 2.37 9.05 -5.54
N GLU A 50 2.18 10.05 -4.68
CA GLU A 50 2.51 11.44 -5.02
C GLU A 50 4.00 11.65 -5.18
N LEU A 51 4.83 11.03 -4.32
CA LEU A 51 6.29 11.09 -4.46
C LEU A 51 6.74 10.49 -5.80
N ILE A 52 6.18 9.34 -6.20
CA ILE A 52 6.48 8.72 -7.50
C ILE A 52 6.03 9.61 -8.66
N ARG A 53 4.83 10.19 -8.58
CA ARG A 53 4.34 11.12 -9.61
C ARG A 53 5.26 12.33 -9.77
N TYR A 54 5.68 12.94 -8.67
CA TYR A 54 6.62 14.07 -8.71
C TYR A 54 8.01 13.65 -9.21
N LEU A 55 8.50 12.49 -8.81
CA LEU A 55 9.75 11.93 -9.30
C LEU A 55 9.71 11.77 -10.82
N PHE A 56 8.67 11.15 -11.35
CA PHE A 56 8.51 10.91 -12.78
C PHE A 56 8.32 12.20 -13.55
N TYR A 57 7.46 13.10 -13.07
CA TYR A 57 7.22 14.39 -13.69
C TYR A 57 8.51 15.22 -13.85
N ARG A 58 9.33 15.31 -12.79
CA ARG A 58 10.61 16.05 -12.82
C ARG A 58 11.60 15.46 -13.82
N ASN A 59 11.53 14.16 -14.06
CA ASN A 59 12.42 13.43 -14.97
C ASN A 59 11.81 13.20 -16.36
N LEU A 60 10.72 13.93 -16.71
CA LEU A 60 10.03 13.85 -18.00
C LEU A 60 9.51 12.43 -18.34
N ILE A 61 9.18 11.65 -17.31
CA ILE A 61 8.50 10.37 -17.39
C ILE A 61 7.01 10.60 -17.14
N ASP A 62 6.12 9.86 -17.82
CA ASP A 62 4.68 9.96 -17.57
C ASP A 62 4.36 9.59 -16.10
N PRO A 63 3.81 10.54 -15.31
CA PRO A 63 3.62 10.35 -13.87
C PRO A 63 2.46 9.42 -13.49
N TYR A 64 1.63 9.00 -14.45
CA TYR A 64 0.41 8.22 -14.19
C TYR A 64 0.39 6.86 -14.86
N ARG A 65 1.17 6.67 -15.93
CA ARG A 65 1.15 5.48 -16.78
C ARG A 65 1.30 4.17 -16.01
N TRP A 66 2.16 4.14 -15.00
CA TRP A 66 2.46 2.97 -14.18
C TRP A 66 1.24 2.36 -13.48
N GLY A 67 0.21 3.16 -13.19
CA GLY A 67 -0.95 2.71 -12.42
C GLY A 67 -2.09 2.11 -13.25
N TRP A 68 -2.03 2.19 -14.60
CA TRP A 68 -3.13 1.74 -15.45
C TRP A 68 -2.72 1.14 -16.80
N ALA A 69 -1.56 1.52 -17.34
CA ALA A 69 -1.16 1.05 -18.67
C ALA A 69 -0.78 -0.44 -18.63
N GLU A 70 -0.87 -1.07 -19.79
CA GLU A 70 -0.50 -2.48 -20.01
C GLU A 70 -1.20 -3.47 -19.03
N GLY A 71 -2.39 -3.13 -18.55
CA GLY A 71 -3.14 -3.94 -17.60
C GLY A 71 -2.68 -3.80 -16.14
N ASN A 72 -1.83 -2.81 -15.84
CA ASN A 72 -1.39 -2.53 -14.48
C ASN A 72 -2.54 -2.01 -13.62
N LYS A 73 -2.48 -2.29 -12.34
CA LYS A 73 -3.47 -1.89 -11.35
C LYS A 73 -2.79 -1.33 -10.10
N ARG A 74 -3.47 -0.40 -9.46
CA ARG A 74 -3.03 0.21 -8.22
C ARG A 74 -3.91 -0.23 -7.05
N ILE A 75 -3.30 -0.84 -6.03
CA ILE A 75 -3.97 -1.33 -4.82
C ILE A 75 -3.40 -0.62 -3.61
N ASP A 76 -4.27 -0.17 -2.70
CA ASP A 76 -3.85 0.22 -1.36
C ASP A 76 -4.27 -0.85 -0.35
N VAL A 77 -3.30 -1.43 0.36
CA VAL A 77 -3.58 -2.49 1.35
C VAL A 77 -4.44 -1.98 2.49
N MET A 78 -4.39 -0.70 2.78
CA MET A 78 -5.26 -0.10 3.79
C MET A 78 -6.75 -0.26 3.45
N ASP A 79 -7.13 -0.24 2.16
CA ASP A 79 -8.50 -0.50 1.75
C ASP A 79 -8.92 -1.96 2.07
N HIS A 80 -8.01 -2.92 1.90
CA HIS A 80 -8.24 -4.32 2.28
C HIS A 80 -8.35 -4.49 3.80
N VAL A 81 -7.51 -3.78 4.55
CA VAL A 81 -7.54 -3.76 6.02
C VAL A 81 -8.86 -3.17 6.54
N LEU A 82 -9.32 -2.07 5.94
CA LEU A 82 -10.61 -1.46 6.27
C LEU A 82 -11.78 -2.43 6.05
N LEU A 83 -11.80 -3.12 4.91
CA LEU A 83 -12.82 -4.13 4.62
C LEU A 83 -12.72 -5.31 5.58
N ALA A 84 -11.50 -5.77 5.89
CA ALA A 84 -11.27 -6.84 6.84
C ALA A 84 -11.74 -6.46 8.25
N TYR A 85 -11.47 -5.25 8.70
CA TYR A 85 -11.95 -4.73 9.99
C TYR A 85 -13.48 -4.64 10.04
N ALA A 86 -14.10 -4.11 8.97
CA ALA A 86 -15.55 -3.86 8.95
C ALA A 86 -16.39 -5.12 8.77
N PHE A 87 -15.94 -6.06 7.95
CA PHE A 87 -16.74 -7.21 7.49
C PHE A 87 -16.11 -8.57 7.75
N GLY A 88 -14.83 -8.61 8.06
CA GLY A 88 -14.06 -9.85 8.15
C GLY A 88 -13.99 -10.38 9.58
N ARG A 89 -15.02 -11.03 10.09
CA ARG A 89 -14.87 -11.83 11.33
C ARG A 89 -13.83 -12.93 11.08
N ASP A 90 -12.95 -13.14 12.07
CA ASP A 90 -11.91 -14.18 12.03
C ASP A 90 -10.99 -14.07 10.80
N VAL A 91 -10.57 -12.85 10.49
CA VAL A 91 -9.68 -12.56 9.35
C VAL A 91 -8.23 -12.98 9.61
N GLY A 92 -7.93 -13.48 10.82
CA GLY A 92 -6.57 -13.85 11.21
C GLY A 92 -5.67 -12.66 11.58
N LEU A 93 -6.21 -11.44 11.59
CA LEU A 93 -5.54 -10.23 12.04
C LEU A 93 -6.17 -9.73 13.34
N GLN A 94 -5.32 -9.34 14.27
CA GLN A 94 -5.72 -8.61 15.47
C GLN A 94 -5.63 -7.11 15.19
N PHE A 95 -6.66 -6.38 15.59
CA PHE A 95 -6.71 -4.93 15.44
C PHE A 95 -6.53 -4.29 16.81
N PRO A 96 -5.40 -3.63 17.07
CA PRO A 96 -5.12 -3.05 18.38
C PRO A 96 -6.05 -1.88 18.69
N VAL A 97 -6.31 -1.68 19.97
CA VAL A 97 -7.07 -0.53 20.46
C VAL A 97 -6.10 0.48 21.06
N VAL A 98 -6.07 1.67 20.49
CA VAL A 98 -5.26 2.80 20.94
C VAL A 98 -6.20 3.95 21.27
N ASP A 99 -6.09 4.50 22.46
CA ASP A 99 -6.98 5.57 22.95
C ASP A 99 -8.48 5.25 22.84
N GLY A 100 -8.84 3.98 23.06
CA GLY A 100 -10.22 3.50 23.02
C GLY A 100 -10.80 3.29 21.62
N GLN A 101 -9.99 3.41 20.58
CA GLN A 101 -10.38 3.19 19.19
C GLN A 101 -9.48 2.16 18.50
N ALA A 102 -10.04 1.40 17.57
CA ALA A 102 -9.23 0.48 16.78
C ALA A 102 -8.25 1.26 15.91
N SER A 103 -6.98 0.87 15.98
CA SER A 103 -5.93 1.46 15.16
C SER A 103 -5.68 0.62 13.92
N LEU A 104 -5.71 1.27 12.77
CA LEU A 104 -5.39 0.65 11.48
C LEU A 104 -4.03 1.10 10.94
N LYS A 105 -3.17 1.65 11.81
CA LYS A 105 -1.80 1.98 11.43
C LYS A 105 -0.97 0.71 11.26
N LEU A 106 -0.12 0.70 10.23
CA LEU A 106 0.71 -0.47 9.89
C LEU A 106 1.56 -0.93 11.06
N GLU A 107 2.23 0.00 11.73
CA GLU A 107 3.08 -0.27 12.89
C GLU A 107 2.31 -0.94 14.04
N HIS A 108 1.11 -0.45 14.35
CA HIS A 108 0.30 -1.00 15.44
C HIS A 108 -0.24 -2.40 15.10
N ILE A 109 -0.68 -2.61 13.84
CA ILE A 109 -1.12 -3.95 13.40
C ILE A 109 0.06 -4.93 13.39
N ALA A 110 1.23 -4.50 12.92
CA ALA A 110 2.42 -5.34 12.88
C ALA A 110 2.87 -5.76 14.29
N GLU A 111 2.85 -4.86 15.25
CA GLU A 111 3.19 -5.12 16.64
C GLU A 111 2.20 -6.11 17.28
N GLU A 112 0.89 -5.84 17.18
CA GLU A 112 -0.16 -6.68 17.76
C GLU A 112 -0.13 -8.11 17.20
N ASN A 113 0.15 -8.25 15.89
CA ASN A 113 0.20 -9.54 15.21
C ASN A 113 1.60 -10.18 15.25
N ARG A 114 2.56 -9.57 15.96
CA ARG A 114 3.93 -10.08 16.15
C ARG A 114 4.66 -10.34 14.83
N PHE A 115 4.47 -9.47 13.85
CA PHE A 115 5.26 -9.50 12.64
C PHE A 115 6.72 -9.14 12.96
N GLU A 116 7.66 -9.61 12.17
CA GLU A 116 9.07 -9.33 12.39
C GLU A 116 9.38 -7.84 12.19
N ALA A 117 9.23 -7.05 13.25
CA ALA A 117 9.57 -5.63 13.25
C ALA A 117 10.78 -5.40 14.14
N ARG A 118 11.98 -5.46 13.58
CA ARG A 118 13.20 -5.12 14.35
C ARG A 118 13.54 -3.63 14.33
N ASN A 119 13.02 -2.85 13.38
CA ASN A 119 13.20 -1.40 13.33
C ASN A 119 11.92 -0.75 12.80
N HIS A 120 11.23 0.01 13.62
CA HIS A 120 10.12 0.84 13.20
C HIS A 120 10.62 1.88 12.18
N HIS A 121 9.84 2.14 11.12
CA HIS A 121 10.16 3.08 10.03
C HIS A 121 11.32 2.65 9.10
N ASP A 122 11.69 1.38 9.07
CA ASP A 122 12.49 0.86 7.98
C ASP A 122 11.56 0.49 6.82
N ALA A 123 11.72 1.15 5.68
CA ALA A 123 10.89 0.95 4.49
C ALA A 123 10.81 -0.52 4.03
N LEU A 124 11.88 -1.29 4.23
CA LEU A 124 11.88 -2.72 3.93
C LEU A 124 10.99 -3.51 4.88
N ASN A 125 11.01 -3.18 6.18
CA ASN A 125 10.16 -3.82 7.17
C ASN A 125 8.69 -3.46 6.95
N ASP A 126 8.39 -2.20 6.63
CA ASP A 126 7.03 -1.76 6.30
C ASP A 126 6.49 -2.50 5.06
N THR A 127 7.33 -2.70 4.05
CA THR A 127 6.97 -3.50 2.87
C THR A 127 6.70 -4.96 3.23
N LYS A 128 7.52 -5.59 4.08
CA LYS A 128 7.32 -6.96 4.55
C LYS A 128 6.04 -7.09 5.37
N ASN A 129 5.78 -6.16 6.28
CA ASN A 129 4.57 -6.13 7.09
C ASN A 129 3.32 -5.96 6.23
N THR A 130 3.37 -5.07 5.25
CA THR A 130 2.29 -4.88 4.26
C THR A 130 2.00 -6.19 3.49
N LYS A 131 3.05 -6.87 3.04
CA LYS A 131 2.92 -8.18 2.38
C LYS A 131 2.29 -9.22 3.32
N SER A 132 2.75 -9.32 4.56
CA SER A 132 2.22 -10.27 5.54
C SER A 132 0.73 -10.06 5.80
N ILE A 133 0.28 -8.81 5.92
CA ILE A 133 -1.14 -8.47 6.04
C ILE A 133 -1.94 -9.02 4.85
N MET A 134 -1.49 -8.76 3.63
CA MET A 134 -2.16 -9.24 2.42
C MET A 134 -2.21 -10.76 2.34
N GLU A 135 -1.13 -11.46 2.72
CA GLU A 135 -1.07 -12.91 2.74
C GLU A 135 -2.03 -13.51 3.77
N ILE A 136 -2.16 -12.90 4.95
CA ILE A 136 -3.10 -13.33 5.98
C ILE A 136 -4.54 -13.15 5.50
N ILE A 137 -4.90 -11.96 5.02
CA ILE A 137 -6.26 -11.71 4.51
C ILE A 137 -6.60 -12.68 3.38
N ARG A 138 -5.69 -12.90 2.44
CA ARG A 138 -5.87 -13.82 1.32
C ARG A 138 -6.07 -15.26 1.77
N SER A 139 -5.28 -15.72 2.75
CA SER A 139 -5.36 -17.10 3.23
C SER A 139 -6.56 -17.38 4.10
N GLN A 140 -6.94 -16.45 4.98
CA GLN A 140 -8.02 -16.61 5.94
C GLN A 140 -9.39 -16.22 5.36
N ARG A 141 -9.44 -15.28 4.45
CA ARG A 141 -10.67 -14.76 3.82
C ARG A 141 -10.49 -14.52 2.32
N PRO A 142 -10.27 -15.57 1.53
CA PRO A 142 -10.03 -15.43 0.09
C PRO A 142 -11.16 -14.70 -0.63
N GLN A 143 -12.42 -14.94 -0.25
CA GLN A 143 -13.57 -14.26 -0.85
C GLN A 143 -13.55 -12.74 -0.59
N LEU A 144 -13.17 -12.30 0.62
CA LEU A 144 -13.02 -10.88 0.95
C LEU A 144 -11.86 -10.27 0.18
N PHE A 145 -10.75 -11.00 0.10
CA PHE A 145 -9.59 -10.59 -0.68
C PHE A 145 -9.93 -10.39 -2.17
N ASP A 146 -10.57 -11.38 -2.79
CA ASP A 146 -10.97 -11.33 -4.20
C ASP A 146 -12.02 -10.25 -4.45
N PHE A 147 -12.94 -10.03 -3.50
CA PHE A 147 -13.89 -8.93 -3.56
C PHE A 147 -13.18 -7.58 -3.58
N ALA A 148 -12.25 -7.34 -2.65
CA ALA A 148 -11.49 -6.10 -2.55
C ALA A 148 -10.60 -5.89 -3.79
N LEU A 149 -9.96 -6.96 -4.27
CA LEU A 149 -9.18 -6.95 -5.49
C LEU A 149 -10.02 -6.58 -6.72
N GLY A 150 -11.25 -7.11 -6.80
CA GLY A 150 -12.18 -6.77 -7.89
C GLY A 150 -12.65 -5.32 -7.90
N LEU A 151 -12.55 -4.59 -6.79
CA LEU A 151 -12.94 -3.18 -6.73
C LEU A 151 -11.98 -2.23 -7.49
N VAL A 152 -10.79 -2.67 -7.87
CA VAL A 152 -9.88 -1.88 -8.71
C VAL A 152 -10.26 -1.93 -10.20
N GLU A 153 -11.14 -2.83 -10.57
CA GLU A 153 -11.69 -2.92 -11.93
C GLU A 153 -12.90 -1.98 -12.06
N GLU A 154 -12.75 -0.93 -12.87
CA GLU A 154 -13.77 0.11 -13.01
C GLU A 154 -15.13 -0.45 -13.42
N GLU A 155 -15.15 -1.35 -14.40
CA GLU A 155 -16.38 -1.95 -14.90
C GLU A 155 -17.06 -2.85 -13.86
N VAL A 156 -16.28 -3.63 -13.11
CA VAL A 156 -16.79 -4.46 -12.00
C VAL A 156 -17.41 -3.59 -10.92
N THR A 157 -16.73 -2.53 -10.55
CA THR A 157 -17.22 -1.59 -9.51
C THR A 157 -18.46 -0.86 -9.99
N LYS A 158 -18.48 -0.38 -11.23
CA LYS A 158 -19.64 0.28 -11.84
C LYS A 158 -20.87 -0.62 -11.86
N ASN A 159 -20.72 -1.86 -12.31
CA ASN A 159 -21.82 -2.81 -12.35
C ASN A 159 -22.34 -3.13 -10.94
N ARG A 160 -21.45 -3.33 -9.97
CA ARG A 160 -21.86 -3.52 -8.56
C ARG A 160 -22.66 -2.34 -8.01
N ILE A 161 -22.26 -1.10 -8.33
CA ILE A 161 -23.00 0.10 -7.91
C ILE A 161 -24.38 0.15 -8.56
N LEU A 162 -24.49 -0.14 -9.86
CA LEU A 162 -25.74 -0.09 -10.60
C LEU A 162 -26.73 -1.21 -10.19
N ASP A 163 -26.21 -2.38 -9.87
CA ASP A 163 -27.01 -3.55 -9.53
C ASP A 163 -27.39 -3.63 -8.03
N SER A 164 -26.81 -2.76 -7.20
CA SER A 164 -27.01 -2.80 -5.76
C SER A 164 -28.12 -1.87 -5.29
N ASN A 165 -29.06 -2.40 -4.49
CA ASN A 165 -30.09 -1.62 -3.82
C ASN A 165 -29.56 -0.89 -2.56
N LEU A 166 -28.42 -1.31 -2.02
CA LEU A 166 -27.79 -0.77 -0.83
C LEU A 166 -26.27 -0.82 -0.98
N LEU A 167 -25.63 0.33 -0.74
CA LEU A 167 -24.19 0.47 -0.77
C LEU A 167 -23.67 0.87 0.60
N TYR A 168 -22.63 0.17 1.04
CA TYR A 168 -21.84 0.57 2.21
C TYR A 168 -20.49 1.10 1.75
N HIS A 169 -20.13 2.29 2.20
CA HIS A 169 -18.79 2.83 2.02
C HIS A 169 -18.00 2.70 3.33
N VAL A 170 -16.84 2.09 3.26
CA VAL A 170 -15.88 2.00 4.37
C VAL A 170 -14.67 2.85 4.02
N GLY A 171 -14.41 3.87 4.81
CA GLY A 171 -13.30 4.79 4.60
C GLY A 171 -12.76 5.35 5.91
N THR A 172 -11.54 5.88 5.88
CA THR A 172 -10.97 6.68 6.97
C THR A 172 -11.42 8.13 6.84
N ARG A 173 -11.74 8.77 7.96
CA ARG A 173 -11.97 10.22 8.03
C ARG A 173 -10.66 10.97 8.00
#